data_76356f0dca80356c48b03ce275ff013a
#
_entry.id   76356f0dca80356c48b03ce275ff013a
#
_cell.length_a   1.000
_cell.length_b   1.000
_cell.length_c   1.000
_cell.angle_alpha   90.00
_cell.angle_beta   90.00
_cell.angle_gamma   90.00
#
_symmetry.space_group_name_H-M   'P 1'
#
loop_
_entity.id
_entity.type
_entity.pdbx_description
1 polymer ?
#
loop_
_entity_poly.entity_id
_entity_poly.type
_entity_poly.pdbx_seq_one_letter_code
_entity_poly.pdbx_strand_id
1 'polypeptide(L)'
;MSEKRHVKKIDLSALDAAERKISGNKIKKAALAFVLLLVLSGGGYAAYRVVTGEVVASRFAVDKMNCPACVVTVTEVTEKLPGVVGTRVSLAAKDVTVAFRGRQTNPDEIRNAITGAGYPASLDGVFREDGSGVSERVIAIVNGKPVFEKELSFQFDVLSTDTTSPDQVSAFFTAIGKEILLQAADKETVVVQPFEIEREVDKIVQRRRMNKEDFLEAMKTAYGASEKYNQIVGQRLGIRRFLDDYALSGIVDSGEKNRKTMELVGKLFNAADVRIVDVNVREKLHAAAGQGEWKTFWPRMIGSHTALKSLLTE
;
A
#
# COMPACT_ATOMS: atom_id res chain seq x y z
N MET A 1 -87.04 10.06 58.68
CA MET A 1 -85.85 9.20 58.99
C MET A 1 -84.95 9.25 57.75
N SER A 2 -83.87 10.01 57.80
CA SER A 2 -82.92 10.19 56.71
C SER A 2 -81.54 9.60 57.14
N GLU A 3 -81.22 8.47 56.52
CA GLU A 3 -80.00 7.72 56.81
C GLU A 3 -78.82 8.32 55.98
N LYS A 4 -77.97 9.02 56.64
CA LYS A 4 -76.68 9.54 56.02
C LYS A 4 -75.67 8.42 55.86
N ARG A 5 -75.47 7.93 54.64
CA ARG A 5 -74.40 7.02 54.32
C ARG A 5 -73.04 7.79 54.37
N HIS A 6 -72.18 7.40 55.28
CA HIS A 6 -70.80 7.83 55.34
C HIS A 6 -70.03 7.21 54.20
N VAL A 7 -69.71 7.97 53.18
CA VAL A 7 -68.79 7.57 52.14
C VAL A 7 -67.36 7.83 52.70
N LYS A 8 -66.64 6.74 53.00
CA LYS A 8 -65.29 6.74 53.40
C LYS A 8 -64.40 7.30 52.27
N LYS A 9 -63.86 8.51 52.41
CA LYS A 9 -62.92 9.05 51.44
C LYS A 9 -61.72 8.12 51.33
N ILE A 10 -61.51 7.52 50.16
CA ILE A 10 -60.32 6.74 49.89
C ILE A 10 -59.18 7.73 49.70
N ASP A 11 -58.13 7.58 50.51
CA ASP A 11 -56.95 8.43 50.45
C ASP A 11 -56.08 8.01 49.26
N LEU A 12 -56.21 8.74 48.16
CA LEU A 12 -55.46 8.51 46.91
C LEU A 12 -54.00 8.91 47.00
N SER A 13 -53.59 9.60 48.06
CA SER A 13 -52.20 10.08 48.21
C SER A 13 -51.18 8.94 48.40
N ALA A 14 -51.63 7.86 49.05
CA ALA A 14 -50.81 6.67 49.26
C ALA A 14 -50.56 5.87 47.98
N LEU A 15 -51.57 5.86 47.08
CA LEU A 15 -51.43 5.21 45.73
C LEU A 15 -50.48 6.00 44.84
N ASP A 16 -50.60 7.33 44.79
CA ASP A 16 -49.66 8.20 44.03
C ASP A 16 -48.23 8.09 44.55
N ALA A 17 -48.01 7.96 45.85
CA ALA A 17 -46.69 7.76 46.44
C ALA A 17 -46.11 6.37 46.12
N ALA A 18 -46.93 5.33 46.06
CA ALA A 18 -46.53 3.97 45.68
C ALA A 18 -46.20 3.87 44.20
N GLU A 19 -47.00 4.51 43.31
CA GLU A 19 -46.71 4.56 41.85
C GLU A 19 -45.42 5.29 41.54
N ARG A 20 -45.16 6.46 42.15
CA ARG A 20 -43.88 7.19 42.01
C ARG A 20 -42.68 6.37 42.47
N LYS A 21 -42.82 5.61 43.54
CA LYS A 21 -41.74 4.78 44.11
C LYS A 21 -41.47 3.57 43.21
N ILE A 22 -42.47 2.97 42.58
CA ILE A 22 -42.35 1.84 41.65
C ILE A 22 -41.76 2.32 40.31
N SER A 23 -42.24 3.46 39.79
CA SER A 23 -41.74 4.05 38.53
C SER A 23 -40.26 4.50 38.66
N GLY A 24 -39.91 5.18 39.76
CA GLY A 24 -38.54 5.64 40.00
C GLY A 24 -37.52 4.49 40.12
N ASN A 25 -37.97 3.36 40.70
CA ASN A 25 -37.07 2.21 40.85
C ASN A 25 -36.89 1.40 39.54
N LYS A 26 -37.91 1.34 38.69
CA LYS A 26 -37.82 0.75 37.35
C LYS A 26 -36.96 1.60 36.43
N ILE A 27 -37.12 2.91 36.45
CA ILE A 27 -36.30 3.85 35.67
C ILE A 27 -34.83 3.81 36.13
N LYS A 28 -34.58 3.75 37.42
CA LYS A 28 -33.18 3.63 37.95
C LYS A 28 -32.53 2.31 37.56
N LYS A 29 -33.29 1.19 37.60
CA LYS A 29 -32.80 -0.13 37.15
C LYS A 29 -32.57 -0.18 35.63
N ALA A 30 -33.46 0.40 34.84
CA ALA A 30 -33.30 0.50 33.37
C ALA A 30 -32.12 1.40 32.99
N ALA A 31 -31.94 2.55 33.65
CA ALA A 31 -30.79 3.43 33.45
C ALA A 31 -29.47 2.77 33.87
N LEU A 32 -29.46 2.04 34.99
CA LEU A 32 -28.28 1.28 35.42
C LEU A 32 -27.93 0.17 34.43
N ALA A 33 -28.93 -0.59 33.93
CA ALA A 33 -28.73 -1.62 32.91
C ALA A 33 -28.23 -1.04 31.59
N PHE A 34 -28.74 0.13 31.17
CA PHE A 34 -28.28 0.82 29.96
C PHE A 34 -26.85 1.34 30.09
N VAL A 35 -26.50 1.92 31.25
CA VAL A 35 -25.11 2.34 31.54
C VAL A 35 -24.17 1.15 31.59
N LEU A 36 -24.60 0.03 32.20
CA LEU A 36 -23.82 -1.21 32.23
C LEU A 36 -23.59 -1.76 30.81
N LEU A 37 -24.60 -1.71 29.94
CA LEU A 37 -24.55 -2.14 28.55
C LEU A 37 -23.62 -1.23 27.73
N LEU A 38 -23.63 0.09 27.95
CA LEU A 38 -22.70 1.04 27.33
C LEU A 38 -21.26 0.83 27.84
N VAL A 39 -21.06 0.54 29.11
CA VAL A 39 -19.72 0.26 29.68
C VAL A 39 -19.22 -1.09 29.17
N LEU A 40 -20.05 -2.11 29.08
CA LEU A 40 -19.65 -3.42 28.54
C LEU A 40 -19.37 -3.37 27.04
N SER A 41 -20.17 -2.65 26.24
CA SER A 41 -19.94 -2.51 24.81
C SER A 41 -18.77 -1.58 24.49
N GLY A 42 -18.72 -0.41 25.13
CA GLY A 42 -17.64 0.56 24.92
C GLY A 42 -16.31 0.14 25.56
N GLY A 43 -16.37 -0.37 26.78
CA GLY A 43 -15.19 -0.89 27.50
C GLY A 43 -14.64 -2.17 26.85
N GLY A 44 -15.52 -3.06 26.38
CA GLY A 44 -15.14 -4.27 25.65
C GLY A 44 -14.43 -3.95 24.33
N TYR A 45 -14.94 -2.98 23.56
CA TYR A 45 -14.30 -2.54 22.33
C TYR A 45 -12.97 -1.83 22.55
N ALA A 46 -12.90 -0.95 23.56
CA ALA A 46 -11.66 -0.30 23.95
C ALA A 46 -10.61 -1.31 24.48
N ALA A 47 -11.04 -2.25 25.33
CA ALA A 47 -10.18 -3.34 25.81
C ALA A 47 -9.73 -4.26 24.66
N TYR A 48 -10.62 -4.59 23.72
CA TYR A 48 -10.27 -5.34 22.51
C TYR A 48 -9.21 -4.61 21.71
N ARG A 49 -9.37 -3.31 21.42
CA ARG A 49 -8.37 -2.50 20.71
C ARG A 49 -7.04 -2.41 21.48
N VAL A 50 -7.10 -2.26 22.79
CA VAL A 50 -5.90 -2.21 23.64
C VAL A 50 -5.17 -3.55 23.67
N VAL A 51 -5.88 -4.67 23.68
CA VAL A 51 -5.29 -6.02 23.72
C VAL A 51 -4.78 -6.47 22.36
N THR A 52 -5.50 -6.16 21.27
CA THR A 52 -5.12 -6.61 19.91
C THR A 52 -4.03 -5.75 19.27
N GLY A 53 -3.84 -4.52 19.75
CA GLY A 53 -2.90 -3.56 19.17
C GLY A 53 -3.38 -2.97 17.84
N GLU A 54 -2.75 -1.90 17.43
CA GLU A 54 -2.96 -1.28 16.13
C GLU A 54 -2.38 -2.17 15.03
N VAL A 55 -3.14 -2.37 13.95
CA VAL A 55 -2.64 -3.05 12.76
C VAL A 55 -1.79 -2.07 11.97
N VAL A 56 -0.55 -2.46 11.74
CA VAL A 56 0.40 -1.76 10.88
C VAL A 56 0.86 -2.71 9.79
N ALA A 57 1.43 -2.18 8.72
CA ALA A 57 2.01 -2.99 7.66
C ALA A 57 3.46 -2.58 7.43
N SER A 58 4.30 -3.54 7.07
CA SER A 58 5.68 -3.32 6.64
C SER A 58 5.88 -3.83 5.23
N ARG A 59 6.61 -3.07 4.41
CA ARG A 59 7.06 -3.51 3.09
C ARG A 59 8.54 -3.83 3.14
N PHE A 60 8.90 -4.98 2.58
CA PHE A 60 10.27 -5.46 2.47
C PHE A 60 10.62 -5.69 1.01
N ALA A 61 11.80 -5.24 0.57
CA ALA A 61 12.41 -5.66 -0.67
C ALA A 61 13.04 -7.05 -0.49
N VAL A 62 12.81 -7.96 -1.44
CA VAL A 62 13.26 -9.35 -1.38
C VAL A 62 13.72 -9.80 -2.77
N ASP A 63 15.00 -9.60 -3.07
CA ASP A 63 15.55 -9.73 -4.43
C ASP A 63 15.55 -11.16 -4.98
N LYS A 64 15.68 -12.17 -4.10
CA LYS A 64 15.81 -13.57 -4.49
C LYS A 64 14.48 -14.28 -4.77
N MET A 65 13.36 -13.58 -4.67
CA MET A 65 12.07 -14.15 -5.08
C MET A 65 11.96 -14.18 -6.61
N ASN A 66 12.06 -15.35 -7.20
CA ASN A 66 12.07 -15.54 -8.65
C ASN A 66 11.27 -16.76 -9.12
N CYS A 67 10.39 -17.28 -8.27
CA CYS A 67 9.56 -18.42 -8.60
C CYS A 67 8.21 -18.39 -7.87
N PRO A 68 7.13 -18.97 -8.43
CA PRO A 68 5.85 -19.08 -7.71
C PRO A 68 5.95 -19.81 -6.38
N ALA A 69 6.80 -20.85 -6.28
CA ALA A 69 7.03 -21.56 -5.02
C ALA A 69 7.66 -20.66 -3.95
N CYS A 70 8.46 -19.66 -4.34
CA CYS A 70 9.03 -18.68 -3.42
C CYS A 70 7.91 -17.86 -2.74
N VAL A 71 6.83 -17.53 -3.48
CA VAL A 71 5.66 -16.83 -2.94
C VAL A 71 5.03 -17.64 -1.81
N VAL A 72 4.81 -18.94 -2.05
CA VAL A 72 4.21 -19.85 -1.07
C VAL A 72 5.09 -19.90 0.19
N THR A 73 6.39 -20.12 0.03
CA THR A 73 7.33 -20.21 1.17
C THR A 73 7.34 -18.93 2.00
N VAL A 74 7.47 -17.76 1.35
CA VAL A 74 7.52 -16.47 2.05
C VAL A 74 6.18 -16.18 2.75
N THR A 75 5.06 -16.48 2.10
CA THR A 75 3.73 -16.33 2.71
C THR A 75 3.61 -17.22 3.95
N GLU A 76 3.95 -18.49 3.86
CA GLU A 76 3.87 -19.42 4.98
C GLU A 76 4.71 -19.03 6.18
N VAL A 77 5.97 -18.60 5.98
CA VAL A 77 6.85 -18.24 7.10
C VAL A 77 6.41 -16.95 7.78
N THR A 78 5.83 -16.01 7.03
CA THR A 78 5.32 -14.77 7.60
C THR A 78 3.99 -14.98 8.30
N GLU A 79 3.06 -15.75 7.74
CA GLU A 79 1.75 -16.02 8.34
C GLU A 79 1.81 -16.89 9.61
N LYS A 80 2.90 -17.64 9.82
CA LYS A 80 3.16 -18.38 11.05
C LYS A 80 3.57 -17.48 12.23
N LEU A 81 3.95 -16.22 11.98
CA LEU A 81 4.33 -15.31 13.06
C LEU A 81 3.11 -14.84 13.86
N PRO A 82 3.24 -14.76 15.19
CA PRO A 82 2.16 -14.23 16.03
C PRO A 82 1.77 -12.83 15.59
N GLY A 83 0.46 -12.57 15.50
CA GLY A 83 -0.06 -11.23 15.19
C GLY A 83 -0.03 -10.83 13.72
N VAL A 84 0.53 -11.63 12.83
CA VAL A 84 0.39 -11.39 11.39
C VAL A 84 -1.08 -11.56 10.99
N VAL A 85 -1.60 -10.59 10.25
CA VAL A 85 -3.01 -10.49 9.82
C VAL A 85 -3.14 -10.86 8.35
N GLY A 86 -2.09 -10.61 7.56
CA GLY A 86 -2.05 -10.97 6.16
C GLY A 86 -0.71 -10.63 5.51
N THR A 87 -0.40 -11.37 4.45
CA THR A 87 0.82 -11.22 3.67
C THR A 87 0.48 -11.06 2.18
N ARG A 88 1.12 -10.13 1.52
CA ARG A 88 1.05 -9.93 0.07
C ARG A 88 2.45 -9.97 -0.51
N VAL A 89 2.69 -10.89 -1.41
CA VAL A 89 3.97 -11.07 -2.11
C VAL A 89 3.84 -10.64 -3.57
N SER A 90 4.78 -9.86 -4.06
CA SER A 90 4.87 -9.43 -5.45
C SER A 90 6.17 -9.96 -6.07
N LEU A 91 6.06 -10.84 -7.06
CA LEU A 91 7.22 -11.32 -7.83
C LEU A 91 7.78 -10.25 -8.77
N ALA A 92 6.90 -9.50 -9.42
CA ALA A 92 7.29 -8.44 -10.35
C ALA A 92 7.95 -7.25 -9.62
N ALA A 93 7.41 -6.86 -8.46
CA ALA A 93 7.98 -5.78 -7.65
C ALA A 93 9.15 -6.23 -6.77
N LYS A 94 9.36 -7.55 -6.62
CA LYS A 94 10.36 -8.11 -5.72
C LYS A 94 10.18 -7.61 -4.28
N ASP A 95 8.92 -7.57 -3.81
CA ASP A 95 8.62 -7.10 -2.47
C ASP A 95 7.57 -7.97 -1.75
N VAL A 96 7.53 -7.81 -0.43
CA VAL A 96 6.59 -8.45 0.46
C VAL A 96 5.99 -7.37 1.36
N THR A 97 4.66 -7.29 1.41
CA THR A 97 3.94 -6.44 2.34
C THR A 97 3.24 -7.31 3.37
N VAL A 98 3.56 -7.12 4.65
CA VAL A 98 2.99 -7.87 5.77
C VAL A 98 2.22 -6.93 6.67
N ALA A 99 0.93 -7.22 6.87
CA ALA A 99 0.08 -6.55 7.85
C ALA A 99 0.14 -7.33 9.17
N PHE A 100 0.37 -6.66 10.29
CA PHE A 100 0.55 -7.28 11.59
C PHE A 100 0.13 -6.39 12.75
N ARG A 101 -0.11 -6.98 13.93
CA ARG A 101 -0.37 -6.26 15.17
C ARG A 101 0.94 -5.93 15.86
N GLY A 102 1.26 -4.64 15.96
CA GLY A 102 2.54 -4.14 16.46
C GLY A 102 2.90 -4.51 17.91
N ARG A 103 1.94 -5.07 18.67
CA ARG A 103 2.18 -5.60 20.02
C ARG A 103 2.59 -7.07 20.06
N GLN A 104 2.41 -7.80 18.96
CA GLN A 104 2.62 -9.25 18.90
C GLN A 104 3.82 -9.63 18.03
N THR A 105 4.16 -8.79 17.07
CA THR A 105 5.37 -8.93 16.25
C THR A 105 5.86 -7.55 15.79
N ASN A 106 7.05 -7.50 15.23
CA ASN A 106 7.67 -6.28 14.74
C ASN A 106 8.36 -6.50 13.39
N PRO A 107 8.75 -5.44 12.67
CA PRO A 107 9.38 -5.55 11.35
C PRO A 107 10.66 -6.37 11.35
N ASP A 108 11.45 -6.35 12.42
CA ASP A 108 12.70 -7.11 12.50
C ASP A 108 12.46 -8.62 12.59
N GLU A 109 11.46 -9.04 13.35
CA GLU A 109 11.05 -10.45 13.43
C GLU A 109 10.55 -10.97 12.08
N ILE A 110 9.74 -10.16 11.37
CA ILE A 110 9.25 -10.49 10.04
C ILE A 110 10.43 -10.61 9.06
N ARG A 111 11.33 -9.63 9.03
CA ARG A 111 12.53 -9.65 8.20
C ARG A 111 13.37 -10.90 8.47
N ASN A 112 13.60 -11.23 9.73
CA ASN A 112 14.38 -12.39 10.14
C ASN A 112 13.73 -13.70 9.70
N ALA A 113 12.40 -13.81 9.77
CA ALA A 113 11.68 -14.99 9.29
C ALA A 113 11.83 -15.19 7.78
N ILE A 114 11.67 -14.11 6.99
CA ILE A 114 11.85 -14.12 5.53
C ILE A 114 13.30 -14.49 5.19
N THR A 115 14.28 -13.86 5.86
CA THR A 115 15.71 -14.11 5.62
C THR A 115 16.10 -15.52 6.04
N GLY A 116 15.60 -16.02 7.18
CA GLY A 116 15.81 -17.39 7.66
C GLY A 116 15.26 -18.47 6.73
N ALA A 117 14.25 -18.14 5.94
CA ALA A 117 13.72 -19.00 4.88
C ALA A 117 14.57 -18.98 3.58
N GLY A 118 15.71 -18.27 3.57
CA GLY A 118 16.62 -18.19 2.42
C GLY A 118 16.38 -16.99 1.49
N TYR A 119 15.51 -16.06 1.88
CA TYR A 119 15.17 -14.86 1.11
C TYR A 119 15.66 -13.60 1.82
N PRO A 120 16.88 -13.11 1.55
CA PRO A 120 17.37 -11.87 2.14
C PRO A 120 16.37 -10.73 1.95
N ALA A 121 15.96 -10.09 3.05
CA ALA A 121 14.94 -9.06 3.06
C ALA A 121 15.45 -7.76 3.68
N SER A 122 15.16 -6.63 3.05
CA SER A 122 15.43 -5.29 3.57
C SER A 122 14.13 -4.52 3.77
N LEU A 123 14.00 -3.82 4.91
CA LEU A 123 12.82 -3.03 5.22
C LEU A 123 12.75 -1.78 4.33
N ASP A 124 11.67 -1.63 3.59
CA ASP A 124 11.38 -0.43 2.80
C ASP A 124 10.66 0.64 3.61
N GLY A 125 9.72 0.25 4.45
CA GLY A 125 8.98 1.17 5.29
C GLY A 125 7.87 0.50 6.09
N VAL A 126 7.37 1.24 7.10
CA VAL A 126 6.24 0.85 7.94
C VAL A 126 5.15 1.90 7.79
N PHE A 127 3.91 1.48 7.66
CA PHE A 127 2.74 2.34 7.45
C PHE A 127 1.49 1.77 8.13
N ARG A 128 0.48 2.61 8.32
CA ARG A 128 -0.81 2.22 8.89
C ARG A 128 -1.82 1.89 7.78
N GLU A 129 -2.95 1.29 8.19
CA GLU A 129 -4.03 0.94 7.27
C GLU A 129 -4.65 2.18 6.56
N ASP A 130 -4.67 3.34 7.22
CA ASP A 130 -5.09 4.61 6.64
C ASP A 130 -4.09 5.17 5.62
N GLY A 131 -2.93 4.54 5.48
CA GLY A 131 -1.85 4.93 4.60
C GLY A 131 -0.86 5.91 5.23
N SER A 132 -1.06 6.33 6.49
CA SER A 132 -0.07 7.18 7.15
C SER A 132 1.24 6.43 7.37
N GLY A 133 2.36 7.08 7.04
CA GLY A 133 3.69 6.52 7.28
C GLY A 133 4.02 6.47 8.76
N VAL A 134 4.73 5.43 9.18
CA VAL A 134 5.31 5.31 10.52
C VAL A 134 6.81 5.57 10.45
N SER A 135 7.52 4.94 9.51
CA SER A 135 8.96 5.14 9.29
C SER A 135 9.29 5.80 7.96
N GLU A 136 8.36 5.76 7.00
CA GLU A 136 8.48 6.34 5.67
C GLU A 136 7.19 7.05 5.29
N ARG A 137 7.29 8.20 4.59
CA ARG A 137 6.13 8.96 4.15
C ARG A 137 5.43 8.26 2.99
N VAL A 138 4.18 7.87 3.20
CA VAL A 138 3.31 7.34 2.15
C VAL A 138 2.65 8.51 1.42
N ILE A 139 2.76 8.54 0.10
CA ILE A 139 2.17 9.57 -0.76
C ILE A 139 0.84 9.13 -1.36
N ALA A 140 0.73 7.85 -1.69
CA ALA A 140 -0.50 7.26 -2.22
C ALA A 140 -0.61 5.78 -1.88
N ILE A 141 -1.82 5.25 -2.02
CA ILE A 141 -2.10 3.81 -1.97
C ILE A 141 -2.73 3.41 -3.30
N VAL A 142 -2.18 2.39 -3.94
CA VAL A 142 -2.62 1.85 -5.23
C VAL A 142 -3.12 0.43 -5.04
N ASN A 143 -4.43 0.20 -5.15
CA ASN A 143 -5.05 -1.11 -4.91
C ASN A 143 -4.61 -1.74 -3.57
N GLY A 144 -4.53 -0.91 -2.52
CA GLY A 144 -4.12 -1.34 -1.18
C GLY A 144 -2.61 -1.46 -0.96
N LYS A 145 -1.75 -1.12 -1.94
CA LYS A 145 -0.30 -1.13 -1.81
C LYS A 145 0.25 0.30 -1.68
N PRO A 146 1.13 0.60 -0.70
CA PRO A 146 1.65 1.94 -0.50
C PRO A 146 2.67 2.31 -1.57
N VAL A 147 2.70 3.58 -1.94
CA VAL A 147 3.76 4.23 -2.70
C VAL A 147 4.40 5.26 -1.78
N PHE A 148 5.72 5.13 -1.57
CA PHE A 148 6.46 5.99 -0.65
C PHE A 148 7.05 7.21 -1.34
N GLU A 149 7.26 8.30 -0.59
CA GLU A 149 7.84 9.55 -1.10
C GLU A 149 9.19 9.34 -1.79
N LYS A 150 10.04 8.46 -1.26
CA LYS A 150 11.33 8.12 -1.88
C LYS A 150 11.21 7.56 -3.29
N GLU A 151 10.04 7.04 -3.67
CA GLU A 151 9.79 6.53 -5.02
C GLU A 151 9.55 7.66 -6.04
N LEU A 152 9.28 8.89 -5.57
CA LEU A 152 9.20 10.07 -6.45
C LEU A 152 10.57 10.50 -6.98
N SER A 153 11.63 10.33 -6.17
CA SER A 153 13.00 10.67 -6.56
C SER A 153 13.67 9.59 -7.40
N PHE A 154 12.92 8.54 -7.72
CA PHE A 154 13.39 7.38 -8.41
C PHE A 154 13.62 7.70 -9.90
N GLN A 155 14.83 8.08 -10.26
CA GLN A 155 15.26 8.17 -11.64
C GLN A 155 15.83 6.81 -12.06
N PHE A 156 15.31 6.23 -13.12
CA PHE A 156 15.87 4.99 -13.71
C PHE A 156 17.31 5.18 -14.18
N ASP A 157 17.73 6.41 -14.34
CA ASP A 157 19.07 6.78 -14.77
C ASP A 157 19.72 7.79 -13.84
N VAL A 158 20.20 7.30 -12.68
CA VAL A 158 20.90 8.12 -11.67
C VAL A 158 22.20 8.73 -12.23
N LEU A 159 22.77 8.14 -13.27
CA LEU A 159 23.99 8.61 -13.92
C LEU A 159 23.67 9.41 -15.20
N SER A 160 22.41 9.74 -15.47
CA SER A 160 22.07 10.66 -16.54
C SER A 160 22.64 12.03 -16.23
N THR A 161 23.33 12.61 -17.19
CA THR A 161 23.77 14.00 -17.14
C THR A 161 22.63 15.00 -17.33
N ASP A 162 21.43 14.51 -17.61
CA ASP A 162 20.23 15.33 -17.69
C ASP A 162 19.72 15.61 -16.27
N THR A 163 20.13 16.76 -15.75
CA THR A 163 19.84 17.25 -14.41
C THR A 163 18.44 17.88 -14.27
N THR A 164 17.60 17.81 -15.28
CA THR A 164 16.21 18.22 -15.17
C THR A 164 15.48 17.28 -14.25
N SER A 165 15.38 17.64 -12.97
CA SER A 165 14.50 16.97 -12.02
C SER A 165 13.07 17.01 -12.59
N PRO A 166 12.41 15.86 -12.80
CA PRO A 166 11.02 15.87 -13.24
C PRO A 166 10.21 16.69 -12.23
N ASP A 167 9.25 17.46 -12.70
CA ASP A 167 8.35 18.13 -11.78
C ASP A 167 7.65 17.08 -10.90
N GLN A 168 7.28 17.46 -9.70
CA GLN A 168 6.76 16.53 -8.69
C GLN A 168 5.49 15.80 -9.14
N VAL A 169 4.69 16.43 -10.00
CA VAL A 169 3.47 15.85 -10.59
C VAL A 169 3.83 14.70 -11.52
N SER A 170 4.84 14.90 -12.36
CA SER A 170 5.36 13.87 -13.27
C SER A 170 5.96 12.69 -12.55
N ALA A 171 6.77 12.96 -11.53
CA ALA A 171 7.36 11.94 -10.67
C ALA A 171 6.27 11.10 -9.98
N PHE A 172 5.20 11.75 -9.51
CA PHE A 172 4.05 11.07 -8.91
C PHE A 172 3.39 10.12 -9.91
N PHE A 173 3.04 10.60 -11.11
CA PHE A 173 2.40 9.75 -12.12
C PHE A 173 3.31 8.60 -12.56
N THR A 174 4.62 8.81 -12.62
CA THR A 174 5.58 7.74 -12.92
C THR A 174 5.58 6.67 -11.84
N ALA A 175 5.60 7.05 -10.56
CA ALA A 175 5.57 6.12 -9.44
C ALA A 175 4.26 5.31 -9.40
N ILE A 176 3.12 5.98 -9.58
CA ILE A 176 1.80 5.31 -9.64
C ILE A 176 1.71 4.38 -10.86
N GLY A 177 2.14 4.82 -12.04
CA GLY A 177 2.12 4.02 -13.26
C GLY A 177 3.01 2.79 -13.16
N LYS A 178 4.20 2.93 -12.56
CA LYS A 178 5.10 1.80 -12.27
C LYS A 178 4.40 0.78 -11.37
N GLU A 179 3.79 1.21 -10.27
CA GLU A 179 3.12 0.32 -9.34
C GLU A 179 1.93 -0.42 -10.00
N ILE A 180 1.13 0.29 -10.81
CA ILE A 180 0.01 -0.31 -11.56
C ILE A 180 0.51 -1.38 -12.54
N LEU A 181 1.59 -1.12 -13.26
CA LEU A 181 2.18 -2.06 -14.23
C LEU A 181 2.80 -3.28 -13.53
N LEU A 182 3.45 -3.09 -12.37
CA LEU A 182 3.96 -4.20 -11.57
C LEU A 182 2.83 -5.10 -11.07
N GLN A 183 1.73 -4.53 -10.60
CA GLN A 183 0.55 -5.30 -10.18
C GLN A 183 -0.11 -6.05 -11.36
N ALA A 184 -0.07 -5.47 -12.55
CA ALA A 184 -0.54 -6.16 -13.75
C ALA A 184 0.38 -7.32 -14.14
N ALA A 185 1.69 -7.12 -14.06
CA ALA A 185 2.69 -8.16 -14.29
C ALA A 185 2.57 -9.32 -13.27
N ASP A 186 2.28 -9.02 -12.00
CA ASP A 186 2.04 -10.05 -10.98
C ASP A 186 0.81 -10.92 -11.28
N LYS A 187 -0.26 -10.33 -11.81
CA LYS A 187 -1.46 -11.10 -12.21
C LYS A 187 -1.15 -12.13 -13.31
N GLU A 188 -0.23 -11.78 -14.20
CA GLU A 188 0.26 -12.68 -15.26
C GLU A 188 1.42 -13.57 -14.78
N THR A 189 1.76 -13.53 -13.51
CA THR A 189 2.85 -14.31 -12.90
C THR A 189 4.19 -14.12 -13.63
N VAL A 190 4.48 -12.87 -14.02
CA VAL A 190 5.73 -12.53 -14.70
C VAL A 190 6.92 -12.69 -13.75
N VAL A 191 7.89 -13.50 -14.16
CA VAL A 191 9.09 -13.80 -13.36
C VAL A 191 10.33 -13.31 -14.10
N VAL A 192 11.20 -12.57 -13.40
CA VAL A 192 12.53 -12.17 -13.88
C VAL A 192 13.58 -12.93 -13.09
N GLN A 193 14.43 -13.67 -13.79
CA GLN A 193 15.46 -14.48 -13.18
C GLN A 193 16.69 -13.63 -12.78
N PRO A 194 17.42 -13.98 -11.71
CA PRO A 194 18.59 -13.21 -11.25
C PRO A 194 19.65 -13.01 -12.35
N PHE A 195 19.93 -14.02 -13.16
CA PHE A 195 20.91 -13.91 -14.26
C PHE A 195 20.49 -12.92 -15.35
N GLU A 196 19.18 -12.67 -15.52
CA GLU A 196 18.68 -11.68 -16.47
C GLU A 196 18.93 -10.26 -15.94
N ILE A 197 18.79 -10.07 -14.62
CA ILE A 197 19.11 -8.81 -13.96
C ILE A 197 20.60 -8.54 -14.08
N GLU A 198 21.45 -9.51 -13.73
CA GLU A 198 22.91 -9.39 -13.85
C GLU A 198 23.33 -9.04 -15.28
N ARG A 199 22.79 -9.76 -16.28
CA ARG A 199 23.07 -9.48 -17.68
C ARG A 199 22.64 -8.06 -18.09
N GLU A 200 21.53 -7.57 -17.60
CA GLU A 200 21.06 -6.21 -17.92
C GLU A 200 21.95 -5.16 -17.22
N VAL A 201 22.35 -5.40 -15.98
CA VAL A 201 23.34 -4.56 -15.28
C VAL A 201 24.67 -4.51 -16.05
N ASP A 202 25.17 -5.65 -16.52
CA ASP A 202 26.41 -5.70 -17.32
C ASP A 202 26.30 -4.89 -18.61
N LYS A 203 25.15 -4.96 -19.30
CA LYS A 203 24.89 -4.13 -20.49
C LYS A 203 24.89 -2.63 -20.16
N ILE A 204 24.30 -2.25 -19.00
CA ILE A 204 24.26 -0.86 -18.54
C ILE A 204 25.69 -0.38 -18.26
N VAL A 205 26.51 -1.18 -17.56
CA VAL A 205 27.92 -0.89 -17.28
C VAL A 205 28.70 -0.68 -18.58
N GLN A 206 28.54 -1.60 -19.56
CA GLN A 206 29.20 -1.49 -20.87
C GLN A 206 28.78 -0.23 -21.64
N ARG A 207 27.50 0.08 -21.71
CA ARG A 207 26.99 1.29 -22.36
C ARG A 207 27.54 2.56 -21.75
N ARG A 208 27.77 2.57 -20.45
CA ARG A 208 28.33 3.70 -19.70
C ARG A 208 29.88 3.76 -19.73
N ARG A 209 30.49 2.73 -20.29
CA ARG A 209 31.99 2.62 -20.34
C ARG A 209 32.63 2.73 -18.96
N MET A 210 31.98 2.23 -17.94
CA MET A 210 32.46 2.20 -16.56
C MET A 210 33.03 0.83 -16.20
N ASN A 211 33.90 0.82 -15.17
CA ASN A 211 34.26 -0.43 -14.49
C ASN A 211 33.05 -0.91 -13.66
N LYS A 212 32.84 -2.23 -13.54
CA LYS A 212 31.71 -2.81 -12.82
C LYS A 212 31.75 -2.49 -11.32
N GLU A 213 32.94 -2.52 -10.72
CA GLU A 213 33.14 -2.21 -9.30
C GLU A 213 32.76 -0.75 -9.01
N ASP A 214 33.29 0.20 -9.82
CA ASP A 214 33.00 1.62 -9.70
C ASP A 214 31.47 1.89 -9.88
N PHE A 215 30.86 1.19 -10.84
CA PHE A 215 29.42 1.30 -11.07
C PHE A 215 28.62 0.82 -9.84
N LEU A 216 28.94 -0.35 -9.29
CA LEU A 216 28.24 -0.90 -8.13
C LEU A 216 28.42 -0.03 -6.88
N GLU A 217 29.59 0.56 -6.67
CA GLU A 217 29.83 1.49 -5.56
C GLU A 217 29.04 2.80 -5.74
N ALA A 218 28.94 3.32 -6.97
CA ALA A 218 28.10 4.47 -7.27
C ALA A 218 26.60 4.14 -7.01
N MET A 219 26.15 2.95 -7.38
CA MET A 219 24.76 2.50 -7.10
C MET A 219 24.51 2.34 -5.61
N LYS A 220 25.47 1.78 -4.87
CA LYS A 220 25.39 1.67 -3.41
C LYS A 220 25.31 3.05 -2.74
N THR A 221 26.10 4.01 -3.22
CA THR A 221 26.05 5.39 -2.74
C THR A 221 24.70 6.04 -3.03
N ALA A 222 24.16 5.85 -4.23
CA ALA A 222 22.91 6.46 -4.67
C ALA A 222 21.66 5.85 -4.01
N TYR A 223 21.65 4.53 -3.80
CA TYR A 223 20.46 3.78 -3.35
C TYR A 223 20.61 3.16 -1.95
N GLY A 224 21.74 3.34 -1.29
CA GLY A 224 22.04 2.75 0.01
C GLY A 224 22.50 1.29 -0.03
N ALA A 225 22.19 0.55 -1.11
CA ALA A 225 22.62 -0.82 -1.34
C ALA A 225 22.59 -1.18 -2.82
N SER A 226 23.51 -2.01 -3.29
CA SER A 226 23.55 -2.49 -4.68
C SER A 226 22.33 -3.36 -5.03
N GLU A 227 21.83 -4.12 -4.04
CA GLU A 227 20.64 -4.96 -4.17
C GLU A 227 19.38 -4.14 -4.51
N LYS A 228 19.31 -2.91 -4.01
CA LYS A 228 18.23 -1.99 -4.32
C LYS A 228 18.20 -1.63 -5.81
N TYR A 229 19.38 -1.44 -6.41
CA TYR A 229 19.49 -1.21 -7.84
C TYR A 229 19.08 -2.44 -8.65
N ASN A 230 19.48 -3.64 -8.21
CA ASN A 230 19.06 -4.89 -8.84
C ASN A 230 17.53 -5.08 -8.79
N GLN A 231 16.89 -4.74 -7.67
CA GLN A 231 15.43 -4.73 -7.57
C GLN A 231 14.80 -3.83 -8.64
N ILE A 232 15.34 -2.64 -8.83
CA ILE A 232 14.88 -1.67 -9.83
C ILE A 232 14.99 -2.21 -11.25
N VAL A 233 16.16 -2.77 -11.58
CA VAL A 233 16.39 -3.40 -12.89
C VAL A 233 15.42 -4.58 -13.09
N GLY A 234 15.21 -5.39 -12.05
CA GLY A 234 14.25 -6.49 -12.07
C GLY A 234 12.81 -6.02 -12.31
N GLN A 235 12.37 -4.97 -11.64
CA GLN A 235 11.05 -4.36 -11.84
C GLN A 235 10.87 -3.87 -13.28
N ARG A 236 11.89 -3.19 -13.83
CA ARG A 236 11.86 -2.71 -15.22
C ARG A 236 11.77 -3.87 -16.22
N LEU A 237 12.56 -4.91 -16.02
CA LEU A 237 12.51 -6.11 -16.86
C LEU A 237 11.15 -6.82 -16.77
N GLY A 238 10.56 -6.88 -15.57
CA GLY A 238 9.23 -7.46 -15.36
C GLY A 238 8.14 -6.68 -16.08
N ILE A 239 8.14 -5.35 -16.00
CA ILE A 239 7.21 -4.50 -16.74
C ILE A 239 7.38 -4.68 -18.24
N ARG A 240 8.62 -4.67 -18.74
CA ARG A 240 8.90 -4.88 -20.17
C ARG A 240 8.40 -6.24 -20.65
N ARG A 241 8.69 -7.31 -19.92
CA ARG A 241 8.21 -8.66 -20.23
C ARG A 241 6.69 -8.73 -20.23
N PHE A 242 6.02 -8.14 -19.23
CA PHE A 242 4.57 -8.06 -19.23
C PHE A 242 4.02 -7.39 -20.48
N LEU A 243 4.60 -6.28 -20.89
CA LEU A 243 4.16 -5.55 -22.08
C LEU A 243 4.44 -6.36 -23.36
N ASP A 244 5.63 -6.91 -23.51
CA ASP A 244 6.07 -7.57 -24.75
C ASP A 244 5.41 -8.93 -24.94
N ASP A 245 5.38 -9.76 -23.91
CA ASP A 245 5.01 -11.17 -24.04
C ASP A 245 3.51 -11.42 -23.77
N TYR A 246 2.87 -10.58 -22.95
CA TYR A 246 1.48 -10.80 -22.53
C TYR A 246 0.53 -9.75 -23.11
N ALA A 247 0.80 -8.48 -22.91
CA ALA A 247 -0.16 -7.43 -23.23
C ALA A 247 -0.15 -7.00 -24.70
N LEU A 248 1.02 -7.01 -25.35
CA LEU A 248 1.27 -6.51 -26.70
C LEU A 248 1.87 -7.57 -27.62
N SER A 249 1.71 -8.83 -27.26
CA SER A 249 2.23 -9.95 -28.03
C SER A 249 1.73 -9.91 -29.48
N GLY A 250 2.65 -10.12 -30.45
CA GLY A 250 2.35 -10.11 -31.87
C GLY A 250 2.30 -8.74 -32.56
N ILE A 251 2.45 -7.63 -31.81
CA ILE A 251 2.52 -6.28 -32.39
C ILE A 251 3.98 -5.98 -32.74
N VAL A 252 4.28 -5.89 -34.05
CA VAL A 252 5.64 -5.64 -34.54
C VAL A 252 5.89 -4.17 -34.83
N ASP A 253 4.88 -3.43 -35.28
CA ASP A 253 5.01 -2.00 -35.58
C ASP A 253 5.20 -1.18 -34.30
N SER A 254 6.29 -0.41 -34.24
CA SER A 254 6.64 0.38 -33.07
C SER A 254 5.64 1.50 -32.76
N GLY A 255 5.05 2.11 -33.77
CA GLY A 255 4.04 3.15 -33.60
C GLY A 255 2.74 2.58 -33.05
N GLU A 256 2.30 1.43 -33.56
CA GLU A 256 1.15 0.70 -33.05
C GLU A 256 1.40 0.20 -31.64
N LYS A 257 2.58 -0.34 -31.35
CA LYS A 257 2.99 -0.80 -30.03
C LYS A 257 2.91 0.35 -29.00
N ASN A 258 3.46 1.51 -29.33
CA ASN A 258 3.38 2.68 -28.45
C ASN A 258 1.92 3.10 -28.20
N ARG A 259 1.11 3.18 -29.25
CA ARG A 259 -0.31 3.54 -29.10
C ARG A 259 -1.06 2.54 -28.21
N LYS A 260 -0.87 1.23 -28.42
CA LYS A 260 -1.50 0.18 -27.61
C LYS A 260 -1.00 0.16 -26.18
N THR A 261 0.28 0.44 -25.93
CA THR A 261 0.83 0.61 -24.58
C THR A 261 0.11 1.73 -23.85
N MET A 262 -0.05 2.88 -24.49
CA MET A 262 -0.72 4.04 -23.87
C MET A 262 -2.19 3.75 -23.58
N GLU A 263 -2.88 3.05 -24.50
CA GLU A 263 -4.27 2.61 -24.29
C GLU A 263 -4.38 1.64 -23.10
N LEU A 264 -3.49 0.66 -23.01
CA LEU A 264 -3.43 -0.30 -21.93
C LEU A 264 -3.17 0.38 -20.56
N VAL A 265 -2.14 1.22 -20.50
CA VAL A 265 -1.80 1.95 -19.27
C VAL A 265 -2.97 2.83 -18.83
N GLY A 266 -3.63 3.50 -19.77
CA GLY A 266 -4.83 4.28 -19.49
C GLY A 266 -5.97 3.43 -18.91
N LYS A 267 -6.23 2.25 -19.46
CA LYS A 267 -7.24 1.31 -18.95
C LYS A 267 -6.90 0.81 -17.54
N LEU A 268 -5.65 0.42 -17.33
CA LEU A 268 -5.18 -0.06 -16.03
C LEU A 268 -5.26 1.04 -14.96
N PHE A 269 -4.90 2.27 -15.32
CA PHE A 269 -4.97 3.41 -14.41
C PHE A 269 -6.41 3.76 -14.03
N ASN A 270 -7.32 3.77 -14.99
CA ASN A 270 -8.74 4.05 -14.72
C ASN A 270 -9.40 2.97 -13.85
N ALA A 271 -8.96 1.72 -13.98
CA ALA A 271 -9.45 0.60 -13.18
C ALA A 271 -8.83 0.55 -11.77
N ALA A 272 -7.70 1.21 -11.54
CA ALA A 272 -7.00 1.17 -10.27
C ALA A 272 -7.71 2.01 -9.18
N ASP A 273 -7.79 1.47 -7.97
CA ASP A 273 -8.12 2.26 -6.77
C ASP A 273 -6.86 3.00 -6.32
N VAL A 274 -6.81 4.31 -6.59
CA VAL A 274 -5.69 5.18 -6.20
C VAL A 274 -6.17 6.21 -5.20
N ARG A 275 -5.68 6.12 -3.97
CA ARG A 275 -5.92 7.07 -2.89
C ARG A 275 -4.67 7.91 -2.63
N ILE A 276 -4.77 9.22 -2.82
CA ILE A 276 -3.68 10.15 -2.51
C ILE A 276 -3.77 10.50 -1.03
N VAL A 277 -2.78 10.05 -0.26
CA VAL A 277 -2.71 10.22 1.19
C VAL A 277 -2.07 11.56 1.53
N ASP A 278 -1.02 11.94 0.81
CA ASP A 278 -0.27 13.16 1.05
C ASP A 278 -1.02 14.41 0.60
N VAL A 279 -1.22 15.36 1.51
CA VAL A 279 -1.98 16.60 1.26
C VAL A 279 -1.25 17.49 0.25
N ASN A 280 0.08 17.62 0.35
CA ASN A 280 0.84 18.49 -0.54
C ASN A 280 0.85 17.96 -1.98
N VAL A 281 0.96 16.63 -2.15
CA VAL A 281 0.84 15.99 -3.46
C VAL A 281 -0.56 16.19 -4.03
N ARG A 282 -1.60 16.04 -3.20
CA ARG A 282 -2.99 16.25 -3.59
C ARG A 282 -3.24 17.68 -4.07
N GLU A 283 -2.78 18.68 -3.31
CA GLU A 283 -2.93 20.10 -3.68
C GLU A 283 -2.23 20.42 -5.01
N LYS A 284 -1.00 19.92 -5.21
CA LYS A 284 -0.28 20.10 -6.48
C LYS A 284 -0.98 19.44 -7.66
N LEU A 285 -1.53 18.25 -7.48
CA LEU A 285 -2.32 17.55 -8.51
C LEU A 285 -3.59 18.32 -8.84
N HIS A 286 -4.30 18.84 -7.84
CA HIS A 286 -5.48 19.69 -8.06
C HIS A 286 -5.12 20.98 -8.78
N ALA A 287 -4.03 21.63 -8.41
CA ALA A 287 -3.54 22.84 -9.09
C ALA A 287 -3.19 22.54 -10.57
N ALA A 288 -2.56 21.41 -10.86
CA ALA A 288 -2.21 21.02 -12.22
C ALA A 288 -3.42 20.57 -13.06
N ALA A 289 -4.41 19.93 -12.43
CA ALA A 289 -5.63 19.44 -13.10
C ALA A 289 -6.66 20.55 -13.35
N GLY A 290 -6.55 21.71 -12.68
CA GLY A 290 -7.56 22.77 -12.70
C GLY A 290 -8.86 22.31 -12.02
N GLN A 291 -10.01 22.57 -12.66
CA GLN A 291 -11.32 22.16 -12.14
C GLN A 291 -11.69 20.69 -12.42
N GLY A 292 -10.81 19.95 -13.13
CA GLY A 292 -11.03 18.54 -13.46
C GLY A 292 -10.61 17.57 -12.36
N GLU A 293 -11.15 16.35 -12.39
CA GLU A 293 -10.62 15.27 -11.57
C GLU A 293 -9.18 14.94 -12.01
N TRP A 294 -8.25 14.81 -11.08
CA TRP A 294 -6.83 14.53 -11.35
C TRP A 294 -6.65 13.24 -12.19
N LYS A 295 -7.55 12.25 -12.09
CA LYS A 295 -7.54 11.05 -12.92
C LYS A 295 -7.77 11.34 -14.41
N THR A 296 -8.46 12.39 -14.77
CA THR A 296 -8.68 12.78 -16.17
C THR A 296 -7.47 13.46 -16.80
N PHE A 297 -6.54 13.91 -15.97
CA PHE A 297 -5.30 14.56 -16.39
C PHE A 297 -4.22 13.56 -16.85
N TRP A 298 -4.33 12.31 -16.39
CA TRP A 298 -3.39 11.23 -16.64
C TRP A 298 -3.03 11.01 -18.14
N PRO A 299 -3.96 10.94 -19.11
CA PRO A 299 -3.60 10.71 -20.51
C PRO A 299 -2.70 11.79 -21.10
N ARG A 300 -2.85 13.05 -20.63
CA ARG A 300 -2.01 14.18 -21.05
C ARG A 300 -0.60 14.06 -20.47
N MET A 301 -0.50 13.58 -19.23
CA MET A 301 0.77 13.44 -18.54
C MET A 301 1.62 12.31 -19.12
N ILE A 302 1.03 11.16 -19.44
CA ILE A 302 1.76 10.04 -20.07
C ILE A 302 2.32 10.43 -21.44
N GLY A 303 1.52 11.14 -22.25
CA GLY A 303 1.92 11.55 -23.63
C GLY A 303 3.10 12.51 -23.66
N SER A 304 3.33 13.29 -22.59
CA SER A 304 4.37 14.31 -22.51
C SER A 304 5.64 13.86 -21.77
N HIS A 305 5.65 12.69 -21.10
CA HIS A 305 6.72 12.34 -20.16
C HIS A 305 7.72 11.32 -20.65
N THR A 306 8.97 11.78 -20.73
CA THR A 306 10.18 11.00 -21.01
C THR A 306 10.39 9.86 -20.01
N ALA A 307 10.03 10.06 -18.72
CA ALA A 307 10.26 9.07 -17.66
C ALA A 307 9.38 7.82 -17.77
N LEU A 308 8.08 7.96 -18.07
CA LEU A 308 7.23 6.80 -18.34
C LEU A 308 7.58 6.17 -19.69
N LYS A 309 7.98 7.00 -20.66
CA LYS A 309 8.49 6.54 -21.94
C LYS A 309 9.78 5.72 -21.77
N SER A 310 10.67 6.10 -20.85
CA SER A 310 11.87 5.32 -20.53
C SER A 310 11.59 4.00 -19.81
N LEU A 311 10.47 3.90 -19.07
CA LEU A 311 9.95 2.62 -18.56
C LEU A 311 9.48 1.68 -19.67
N LEU A 312 9.02 2.25 -20.79
CA LEU A 312 8.33 1.54 -21.85
C LEU A 312 9.19 1.29 -23.09
N THR A 313 10.28 2.06 -23.28
CA THR A 313 11.04 2.11 -24.56
C THR A 313 12.51 1.81 -24.45
N GLU A 314 13.06 1.08 -23.51
CA GLU A 314 14.45 0.52 -23.57
C GLU A 314 14.92 -0.02 -22.19
#